data_11b3dc8f7130f54094de407e9c6e2b53
#
_entry.id   11b3dc8f7130f54094de407e9c6e2b53
#
_cell.length_a   1.000
_cell.length_b   1.000
_cell.length_c   1.000
_cell.angle_alpha   90.00
_cell.angle_beta   90.00
_cell.angle_gamma   90.00
#
_symmetry.space_group_name_H-M   'P 1'
#
loop_
_entity.id
_entity.type
_entity.pdbx_description
1 polymer ?
#
loop_
_entity_poly.entity_id
_entity_poly.type
_entity_poly.pdbx_seq_one_letter_code
_entity_poly.pdbx_strand_id
1 'polypeptide(L)'
;ACVAPSGTVADATDCEDGNPAVNPGATEVCNGIDDDCDAAVDDDDGSLDPSTAGTWYGDGDGDGYGAGATLACVQPTGTVADGTDCDDVAVAVNPGASEVCNGIDDDCDTLVDDADSSLDTSTAGTWYSDTDGDGYGALSTGALACTQPSGTVADSTDCDDGAATSFPGATELCNGLDDDCDGVDDNGVVGSGAACAGLSCEDILASGASVGDGSYTVEGVSGATFDVWCDMTTDGGGWTLAGSVVNESSRHWNS
;
A
#
# COMPACT_ATOMS: atom_id res chain seq x y z
N ALA A 1 50.72 -73.56 -28.66
CA ALA A 1 49.94 -72.44 -28.18
C ALA A 1 50.18 -72.28 -26.68
N CYS A 2 50.69 -71.10 -26.28
CA CYS A 2 50.77 -70.77 -24.84
C CYS A 2 49.34 -70.53 -24.31
N VAL A 3 48.92 -71.27 -23.29
CA VAL A 3 47.68 -71.10 -22.64
C VAL A 3 47.93 -70.07 -21.50
N ALA A 4 47.14 -69.05 -21.40
CA ALA A 4 47.19 -68.06 -20.30
C ALA A 4 47.01 -68.77 -18.95
N PRO A 5 47.74 -68.40 -17.89
CA PRO A 5 47.53 -68.94 -16.55
C PRO A 5 46.09 -68.72 -16.08
N SER A 6 45.59 -69.60 -15.24
CA SER A 6 44.27 -69.48 -14.66
C SER A 6 44.18 -68.20 -13.81
N GLY A 7 43.15 -67.31 -14.07
CA GLY A 7 42.98 -66.05 -13.37
C GLY A 7 43.73 -64.86 -13.96
N THR A 8 44.30 -64.97 -15.22
CA THR A 8 44.91 -63.87 -15.95
C THR A 8 44.11 -63.55 -17.18
N VAL A 9 44.06 -62.26 -17.55
CA VAL A 9 43.52 -61.73 -18.80
C VAL A 9 44.62 -61.16 -19.65
N ALA A 10 44.41 -60.95 -20.95
CA ALA A 10 45.38 -60.39 -21.87
C ALA A 10 45.43 -58.85 -21.82
N ASP A 11 44.46 -58.23 -21.30
CA ASP A 11 44.36 -56.80 -21.10
C ASP A 11 44.83 -56.44 -19.69
N ALA A 12 45.71 -55.45 -19.61
CA ALA A 12 46.33 -54.98 -18.36
C ALA A 12 45.99 -53.49 -18.12
N THR A 13 44.89 -53.02 -18.70
CA THR A 13 44.44 -51.62 -18.61
C THR A 13 43.49 -51.37 -17.44
N ASP A 14 43.08 -52.41 -16.70
CA ASP A 14 42.32 -52.30 -15.48
C ASP A 14 43.19 -51.64 -14.39
N CYS A 15 42.72 -50.51 -13.84
CA CYS A 15 43.43 -49.70 -12.85
C CYS A 15 43.17 -50.15 -11.40
N GLU A 16 42.17 -51.03 -11.18
CA GLU A 16 41.82 -51.57 -9.85
C GLU A 16 41.35 -53.05 -9.91
N ASP A 17 42.21 -53.96 -10.22
CA ASP A 17 41.96 -55.42 -10.38
C ASP A 17 41.08 -56.08 -9.27
N GLY A 18 40.94 -55.42 -8.13
CA GLY A 18 40.14 -55.93 -6.99
C GLY A 18 38.68 -55.44 -6.98
N ASN A 19 38.35 -54.49 -7.82
CA ASN A 19 37.03 -53.86 -7.89
C ASN A 19 36.41 -54.06 -9.28
N PRO A 20 35.45 -54.94 -9.45
CA PRO A 20 34.84 -55.22 -10.74
C PRO A 20 34.00 -54.05 -11.32
N ALA A 21 33.77 -53.02 -10.55
CA ALA A 21 33.08 -51.83 -11.00
C ALA A 21 34.05 -50.82 -11.68
N VAL A 22 35.37 -50.94 -11.45
CA VAL A 22 36.40 -50.08 -11.99
C VAL A 22 37.15 -50.86 -13.07
N ASN A 23 36.99 -50.51 -14.34
CA ASN A 23 37.64 -51.13 -15.49
C ASN A 23 37.45 -50.30 -16.76
N PRO A 24 38.27 -50.48 -17.81
CA PRO A 24 38.18 -49.65 -19.06
C PRO A 24 36.84 -49.66 -19.82
N GLY A 25 35.89 -50.40 -19.36
CA GLY A 25 34.54 -50.48 -19.95
C GLY A 25 33.46 -49.99 -19.02
N ALA A 26 33.82 -49.52 -17.84
CA ALA A 26 32.87 -48.97 -16.86
C ALA A 26 32.32 -47.61 -17.36
N THR A 27 31.30 -47.12 -16.70
CA THR A 27 30.76 -45.77 -16.89
C THR A 27 31.24 -44.92 -15.73
N GLU A 28 31.80 -43.77 -16.01
CA GLU A 28 32.23 -42.83 -14.98
C GLU A 28 31.04 -42.30 -14.18
N VAL A 29 31.18 -42.28 -12.87
CA VAL A 29 30.15 -41.79 -11.93
C VAL A 29 30.77 -40.91 -10.86
N CYS A 30 30.00 -39.97 -10.31
CA CYS A 30 30.44 -39.03 -9.26
C CYS A 30 30.76 -39.73 -7.95
N ASN A 31 32.03 -40.28 -7.81
CA ASN A 31 32.45 -40.98 -6.61
C ASN A 31 33.91 -40.70 -6.23
N GLY A 32 34.65 -39.89 -7.02
CA GLY A 32 36.06 -39.52 -6.83
C GLY A 32 37.04 -40.63 -7.24
N ILE A 33 36.61 -41.60 -8.06
CA ILE A 33 37.39 -42.72 -8.58
C ILE A 33 37.38 -42.61 -10.11
N ASP A 34 38.45 -42.92 -10.76
CA ASP A 34 38.57 -43.13 -12.21
C ASP A 34 37.98 -44.50 -12.55
N ASP A 35 36.66 -44.53 -12.84
CA ASP A 35 35.90 -45.78 -13.01
C ASP A 35 36.24 -46.48 -14.29
N ASP A 36 36.56 -45.74 -15.38
CA ASP A 36 36.86 -46.31 -16.71
C ASP A 36 38.36 -46.34 -17.06
N CYS A 37 39.24 -45.99 -16.12
CA CYS A 37 40.67 -46.08 -16.19
C CYS A 37 41.30 -45.23 -17.35
N ASP A 38 40.66 -44.07 -17.68
CA ASP A 38 41.17 -43.18 -18.72
C ASP A 38 42.00 -41.98 -18.20
N ALA A 39 42.16 -41.89 -16.87
CA ALA A 39 42.87 -40.88 -16.09
C ALA A 39 42.10 -39.54 -15.91
N ALA A 40 40.85 -39.45 -16.31
CA ALA A 40 39.94 -38.40 -15.90
C ALA A 40 39.07 -38.92 -14.73
N VAL A 41 38.51 -38.01 -13.91
CA VAL A 41 37.73 -38.37 -12.75
C VAL A 41 36.56 -37.40 -12.61
N ASP A 42 35.38 -37.93 -12.34
CA ASP A 42 34.20 -37.11 -12.06
C ASP A 42 33.96 -36.03 -13.13
N ASP A 43 33.92 -34.76 -12.71
CA ASP A 43 33.63 -33.62 -13.61
C ASP A 43 34.70 -33.37 -14.71
N ASP A 44 35.87 -33.93 -14.59
CA ASP A 44 36.93 -33.82 -15.59
C ASP A 44 36.81 -34.89 -16.71
N ASP A 45 35.91 -35.85 -16.55
CA ASP A 45 35.64 -36.91 -17.48
C ASP A 45 34.48 -36.63 -18.43
N GLY A 46 34.72 -36.75 -19.72
CA GLY A 46 33.70 -36.55 -20.76
C GLY A 46 32.70 -37.72 -20.90
N SER A 47 32.96 -38.88 -20.27
CA SER A 47 32.13 -40.06 -20.25
C SER A 47 31.20 -40.13 -19.01
N LEU A 48 31.28 -39.14 -18.12
CA LEU A 48 30.52 -39.06 -16.88
C LEU A 48 29.02 -39.28 -17.13
N ASP A 49 28.40 -40.16 -16.36
CA ASP A 49 26.95 -40.28 -16.30
C ASP A 49 26.38 -39.08 -15.55
N PRO A 50 25.73 -38.12 -16.21
CA PRO A 50 25.21 -36.91 -15.60
C PRO A 50 24.10 -37.17 -14.61
N SER A 51 23.51 -38.38 -14.60
CA SER A 51 22.47 -38.74 -13.63
C SER A 51 23.02 -38.94 -12.20
N THR A 52 24.35 -39.08 -12.08
CA THR A 52 25.05 -39.23 -10.79
C THR A 52 25.51 -37.89 -10.21
N ALA A 53 25.56 -36.85 -11.03
CA ALA A 53 25.91 -35.49 -10.62
C ALA A 53 24.84 -34.79 -9.80
N GLY A 54 25.26 -33.93 -8.88
CA GLY A 54 24.38 -33.00 -8.19
C GLY A 54 23.91 -31.88 -9.12
N THR A 55 22.73 -31.34 -8.86
CA THR A 55 22.27 -30.11 -9.52
C THR A 55 22.57 -28.91 -8.64
N TRP A 56 23.26 -27.95 -9.21
CA TRP A 56 23.68 -26.71 -8.55
C TRP A 56 23.17 -25.51 -9.33
N TYR A 57 22.87 -24.42 -8.65
CA TYR A 57 22.28 -23.21 -9.23
C TYR A 57 23.21 -22.03 -8.96
N GLY A 58 23.40 -21.17 -9.96
CA GLY A 58 24.20 -19.96 -9.79
C GLY A 58 23.56 -19.05 -8.74
N ASP A 59 24.37 -18.54 -7.81
CA ASP A 59 23.99 -17.57 -6.79
C ASP A 59 24.75 -16.27 -7.12
N GLY A 60 24.08 -15.43 -7.91
CA GLY A 60 24.72 -14.26 -8.54
C GLY A 60 24.84 -13.06 -7.62
N ASP A 61 23.95 -12.93 -6.64
CA ASP A 61 23.92 -11.83 -5.69
C ASP A 61 24.34 -12.23 -4.27
N GLY A 62 24.39 -13.53 -3.97
CA GLY A 62 24.96 -14.07 -2.73
C GLY A 62 23.96 -14.20 -1.60
N ASP A 63 22.67 -14.33 -1.87
CA ASP A 63 21.61 -14.42 -0.87
C ASP A 63 21.34 -15.87 -0.38
N GLY A 64 21.90 -16.87 -1.09
CA GLY A 64 21.79 -18.29 -0.75
C GLY A 64 20.74 -19.05 -1.55
N TYR A 65 20.05 -18.42 -2.46
CA TYR A 65 19.19 -18.99 -3.49
C TYR A 65 19.85 -18.81 -4.85
N GLY A 66 19.38 -19.46 -5.88
CA GLY A 66 20.05 -19.35 -7.17
C GLY A 66 19.15 -19.69 -8.33
N ALA A 67 19.66 -19.39 -9.53
CA ALA A 67 19.03 -19.70 -10.80
C ALA A 67 20.00 -20.39 -11.76
N GLY A 68 19.46 -20.98 -12.84
CA GLY A 68 20.30 -21.57 -13.88
C GLY A 68 21.04 -22.83 -13.44
N ALA A 69 20.41 -23.99 -13.67
CA ALA A 69 20.93 -25.31 -13.25
C ALA A 69 22.24 -25.68 -13.93
N THR A 70 23.22 -26.17 -13.16
CA THR A 70 24.46 -26.79 -13.59
C THR A 70 24.61 -28.14 -12.92
N LEU A 71 25.03 -29.17 -13.67
CA LEU A 71 25.34 -30.48 -13.12
C LEU A 71 26.83 -30.55 -12.80
N ALA A 72 27.17 -30.97 -11.59
CA ALA A 72 28.55 -31.22 -11.18
C ALA A 72 28.60 -32.22 -10.01
N CYS A 73 29.67 -33.00 -9.95
CA CYS A 73 29.92 -33.94 -8.86
C CYS A 73 30.21 -33.20 -7.55
N VAL A 74 30.89 -32.09 -7.62
CA VAL A 74 31.20 -31.22 -6.48
C VAL A 74 30.59 -29.85 -6.71
N GLN A 75 30.05 -29.26 -5.67
CA GLN A 75 29.45 -27.92 -5.72
C GLN A 75 30.46 -26.90 -6.31
N PRO A 76 30.15 -26.29 -7.45
CA PRO A 76 30.99 -25.22 -8.00
C PRO A 76 30.98 -23.95 -7.12
N THR A 77 32.05 -23.19 -7.15
CA THR A 77 32.12 -21.92 -6.42
C THR A 77 31.09 -20.94 -6.95
N GLY A 78 30.34 -20.28 -6.06
CA GLY A 78 29.30 -19.33 -6.45
C GLY A 78 28.00 -20.00 -6.90
N THR A 79 27.75 -21.21 -6.41
CA THR A 79 26.48 -21.92 -6.62
C THR A 79 25.88 -22.39 -5.31
N VAL A 80 24.59 -22.65 -5.33
CA VAL A 80 23.78 -23.16 -4.20
C VAL A 80 22.98 -24.37 -4.62
N ALA A 81 22.41 -25.10 -3.65
CA ALA A 81 21.57 -26.26 -3.91
C ALA A 81 20.09 -25.90 -4.17
N ASP A 82 19.68 -24.72 -3.77
CA ASP A 82 18.33 -24.20 -3.98
C ASP A 82 18.27 -23.38 -5.27
N GLY A 83 17.40 -23.77 -6.17
CA GLY A 83 17.26 -23.16 -7.50
C GLY A 83 15.94 -22.41 -7.68
N THR A 84 15.40 -21.86 -6.60
CA THR A 84 14.08 -21.24 -6.58
C THR A 84 14.10 -19.73 -6.62
N ASP A 85 15.28 -19.12 -6.81
CA ASP A 85 15.42 -17.69 -7.00
C ASP A 85 14.75 -17.22 -8.30
N CYS A 86 13.96 -16.16 -8.21
CA CYS A 86 13.29 -15.55 -9.36
C CYS A 86 14.03 -14.31 -9.91
N ASP A 87 14.99 -13.75 -9.16
CA ASP A 87 15.87 -12.65 -9.63
C ASP A 87 17.28 -12.73 -9.04
N ASP A 88 18.13 -13.61 -9.58
CA ASP A 88 19.52 -13.94 -9.19
C ASP A 88 20.51 -12.72 -9.26
N VAL A 89 20.00 -11.49 -9.33
CA VAL A 89 20.79 -10.25 -9.27
C VAL A 89 20.30 -9.28 -8.20
N ALA A 90 19.25 -9.63 -7.48
CA ALA A 90 18.58 -8.76 -6.50
C ALA A 90 18.44 -9.45 -5.14
N VAL A 91 19.45 -9.36 -4.29
CA VAL A 91 19.53 -10.00 -2.96
C VAL A 91 18.29 -9.86 -2.06
N ALA A 92 17.37 -8.97 -2.37
CA ALA A 92 16.13 -8.77 -1.65
C ALA A 92 14.94 -9.55 -2.25
N VAL A 93 15.14 -10.21 -3.41
CA VAL A 93 14.13 -10.96 -4.15
C VAL A 93 14.53 -12.43 -4.12
N ASN A 94 13.93 -13.22 -3.25
CA ASN A 94 14.22 -14.65 -3.07
C ASN A 94 13.12 -15.33 -2.26
N PRO A 95 12.99 -16.66 -2.27
CA PRO A 95 11.94 -17.40 -1.55
C PRO A 95 11.90 -17.21 -0.02
N GLY A 96 12.88 -16.56 0.57
CA GLY A 96 12.93 -16.23 1.99
C GLY A 96 12.64 -14.77 2.30
N ALA A 97 12.40 -13.93 1.27
CA ALA A 97 12.10 -12.52 1.43
C ALA A 97 10.68 -12.30 2.00
N SER A 98 10.37 -11.07 2.34
CA SER A 98 9.00 -10.65 2.67
C SER A 98 8.47 -9.82 1.52
N GLU A 99 7.28 -10.10 1.09
CA GLU A 99 6.59 -9.32 0.06
C GLU A 99 6.39 -7.88 0.52
N VAL A 100 6.72 -6.90 -0.33
CA VAL A 100 6.53 -5.46 -0.05
C VAL A 100 5.87 -4.76 -1.24
N CYS A 101 5.22 -3.62 -0.99
CA CYS A 101 4.53 -2.84 -2.02
C CYS A 101 5.51 -2.18 -3.02
N ASN A 102 5.96 -2.91 -4.04
CA ASN A 102 6.91 -2.41 -5.04
C ASN A 102 6.60 -2.87 -6.47
N GLY A 103 5.60 -3.76 -6.65
CA GLY A 103 5.21 -4.33 -7.93
C GLY A 103 6.11 -5.47 -8.40
N ILE A 104 6.93 -6.04 -7.52
CA ILE A 104 7.81 -7.18 -7.75
C ILE A 104 7.30 -8.34 -6.89
N ASP A 105 7.47 -9.57 -7.34
CA ASP A 105 7.27 -10.79 -6.57
C ASP A 105 8.55 -11.01 -5.74
N ASP A 106 8.58 -10.46 -4.51
CA ASP A 106 9.79 -10.46 -3.70
C ASP A 106 10.11 -11.84 -3.09
N ASP A 107 9.11 -12.68 -2.79
CA ASP A 107 9.30 -14.00 -2.21
C ASP A 107 9.15 -15.16 -3.20
N CYS A 108 9.06 -14.85 -4.48
CA CYS A 108 9.06 -15.83 -5.59
C CYS A 108 7.91 -16.84 -5.55
N ASP A 109 6.77 -16.49 -4.96
CA ASP A 109 5.59 -17.36 -4.87
C ASP A 109 4.58 -17.15 -6.00
N THR A 110 4.82 -16.22 -6.91
CA THR A 110 4.02 -15.77 -8.05
C THR A 110 2.88 -14.81 -7.72
N LEU A 111 2.74 -14.39 -6.48
CA LEU A 111 1.84 -13.35 -6.06
C LEU A 111 2.63 -12.04 -5.90
N VAL A 112 1.96 -10.90 -6.05
CA VAL A 112 2.60 -9.59 -6.03
C VAL A 112 1.74 -8.61 -5.24
N ASP A 113 2.37 -7.82 -4.38
CA ASP A 113 1.72 -6.72 -3.65
C ASP A 113 0.42 -7.19 -2.92
N ASP A 114 -0.71 -6.53 -3.19
CA ASP A 114 -2.01 -6.80 -2.58
C ASP A 114 -2.58 -8.20 -2.85
N ALA A 115 -2.03 -8.93 -3.81
CA ALA A 115 -2.46 -10.30 -4.12
C ALA A 115 -1.81 -11.32 -3.19
N ASP A 116 -0.72 -10.96 -2.51
CA ASP A 116 0.03 -11.82 -1.63
C ASP A 116 -0.43 -11.70 -0.16
N SER A 117 -0.62 -12.85 0.48
CA SER A 117 -0.98 -12.92 1.89
C SER A 117 0.20 -12.76 2.85
N SER A 118 1.44 -12.85 2.34
CA SER A 118 2.69 -12.64 3.10
C SER A 118 3.11 -11.15 3.14
N LEU A 119 2.37 -10.27 2.46
CA LEU A 119 2.66 -8.85 2.35
C LEU A 119 2.96 -8.18 3.70
N ASP A 120 4.13 -7.56 3.79
CA ASP A 120 4.42 -6.61 4.87
C ASP A 120 3.57 -5.35 4.71
N THR A 121 2.44 -5.32 5.39
CA THR A 121 1.48 -4.21 5.34
C THR A 121 2.04 -2.89 5.86
N SER A 122 3.23 -2.88 6.48
CA SER A 122 3.90 -1.63 6.87
C SER A 122 4.38 -0.82 5.67
N THR A 123 4.48 -1.45 4.50
CA THR A 123 4.87 -0.81 3.24
C THR A 123 3.66 -0.30 2.45
N ALA A 124 2.45 -0.70 2.83
CA ALA A 124 1.20 -0.32 2.18
C ALA A 124 0.73 1.09 2.53
N GLY A 125 0.05 1.74 1.61
CA GLY A 125 -0.67 2.98 1.86
C GLY A 125 -1.96 2.76 2.64
N THR A 126 -2.43 3.76 3.37
CA THR A 126 -3.76 3.74 3.98
C THR A 126 -4.73 4.49 3.07
N TRP A 127 -5.85 3.86 2.75
CA TRP A 127 -6.88 4.37 1.86
C TRP A 127 -8.22 4.40 2.59
N TYR A 128 -8.98 5.46 2.43
CA TYR A 128 -10.25 5.71 3.10
C TYR A 128 -11.38 5.72 2.08
N SER A 129 -12.53 5.20 2.46
CA SER A 129 -13.72 5.22 1.60
C SER A 129 -14.11 6.66 1.29
N ASP A 130 -14.40 6.93 0.02
CA ASP A 130 -14.97 8.16 -0.51
C ASP A 130 -16.29 7.75 -1.20
N THR A 131 -17.37 7.74 -0.41
CA THR A 131 -18.65 7.15 -0.82
C THR A 131 -19.44 8.09 -1.70
N ASP A 132 -19.33 9.39 -1.46
CA ASP A 132 -20.07 10.42 -2.19
C ASP A 132 -19.26 11.06 -3.35
N GLY A 133 -17.92 10.85 -3.37
CA GLY A 133 -17.04 11.20 -4.47
C GLY A 133 -16.55 12.65 -4.45
N ASP A 134 -16.46 13.27 -3.29
CA ASP A 134 -16.00 14.66 -3.14
C ASP A 134 -14.47 14.80 -3.01
N GLY A 135 -13.76 13.67 -2.80
CA GLY A 135 -12.31 13.60 -2.72
C GLY A 135 -11.75 13.54 -1.31
N TYR A 136 -12.60 13.50 -0.30
CA TYR A 136 -12.27 13.25 1.09
C TYR A 136 -12.85 11.91 1.52
N GLY A 137 -12.36 11.33 2.59
CA GLY A 137 -12.79 10.01 3.02
C GLY A 137 -12.99 9.91 4.53
N ALA A 138 -13.82 8.96 4.94
CA ALA A 138 -14.17 8.77 6.33
C ALA A 138 -13.02 8.10 7.12
N LEU A 139 -12.54 8.74 8.17
CA LEU A 139 -11.45 8.23 9.04
C LEU A 139 -11.68 6.80 9.54
N SER A 140 -12.93 6.40 9.75
CA SER A 140 -13.28 5.08 10.30
C SER A 140 -13.12 3.92 9.30
N THR A 141 -12.86 4.20 8.02
CA THR A 141 -12.86 3.22 6.92
C THR A 141 -11.48 2.80 6.46
N GLY A 142 -10.40 3.29 7.08
CA GLY A 142 -9.02 3.08 6.66
C GLY A 142 -8.67 1.62 6.40
N ALA A 143 -8.23 1.32 5.18
CA ALA A 143 -7.73 0.03 4.73
C ALA A 143 -6.32 0.15 4.16
N LEU A 144 -5.48 -0.88 4.39
CA LEU A 144 -4.12 -0.93 3.86
C LEU A 144 -4.14 -1.59 2.47
N ALA A 145 -3.51 -0.96 1.50
CA ALA A 145 -3.29 -1.54 0.18
C ALA A 145 -2.08 -0.89 -0.51
N CYS A 146 -1.38 -1.66 -1.35
CA CYS A 146 -0.27 -1.17 -2.17
C CYS A 146 -0.76 -0.19 -3.23
N THR A 147 -1.90 -0.48 -3.82
CA THR A 147 -2.52 0.37 -4.84
C THR A 147 -3.85 0.92 -4.34
N GLN A 148 -4.15 2.16 -4.73
CA GLN A 148 -5.41 2.80 -4.34
C GLN A 148 -6.62 1.98 -4.84
N PRO A 149 -7.46 1.42 -3.92
CA PRO A 149 -8.69 0.78 -4.32
C PRO A 149 -9.68 1.76 -4.96
N SER A 150 -10.54 1.25 -5.84
CA SER A 150 -11.58 2.08 -6.47
C SER A 150 -12.58 2.61 -5.42
N GLY A 151 -12.89 3.90 -5.45
CA GLY A 151 -13.80 4.54 -4.51
C GLY A 151 -13.16 4.82 -3.15
N THR A 152 -11.85 4.99 -3.11
CA THR A 152 -11.12 5.40 -1.90
C THR A 152 -10.19 6.58 -2.20
N VAL A 153 -9.79 7.29 -1.17
CA VAL A 153 -8.84 8.40 -1.20
C VAL A 153 -7.80 8.27 -0.10
N ALA A 154 -6.72 9.04 -0.19
CA ALA A 154 -5.69 9.07 0.86
C ALA A 154 -6.02 10.03 2.01
N ASP A 155 -6.96 10.93 1.81
CA ASP A 155 -7.44 11.86 2.82
C ASP A 155 -8.50 11.17 3.70
N SER A 156 -8.47 11.45 5.01
CA SER A 156 -9.35 10.83 5.99
C SER A 156 -10.16 11.85 6.81
N THR A 157 -10.31 13.04 6.28
CA THR A 157 -10.82 14.20 7.06
C THR A 157 -12.28 14.53 6.81
N ASP A 158 -12.98 13.70 6.04
CA ASP A 158 -14.41 13.83 5.82
C ASP A 158 -15.21 13.56 7.10
N CYS A 159 -16.12 14.46 7.43
CA CYS A 159 -17.03 14.35 8.57
C CYS A 159 -18.36 13.68 8.21
N ASP A 160 -18.76 13.65 6.93
CA ASP A 160 -19.95 12.95 6.44
C ASP A 160 -19.77 12.36 5.04
N ASP A 161 -19.09 11.21 4.94
CA ASP A 161 -18.80 10.40 3.72
C ASP A 161 -20.07 9.97 2.92
N GLY A 162 -21.22 10.52 3.22
CA GLY A 162 -22.47 10.31 2.50
C GLY A 162 -23.05 11.58 1.89
N ALA A 163 -22.39 12.72 2.07
CA ALA A 163 -22.88 14.03 1.67
C ALA A 163 -21.78 14.87 1.00
N ALA A 164 -21.62 14.79 -0.29
CA ALA A 164 -20.60 15.50 -1.09
C ALA A 164 -20.62 17.04 -0.95
N THR A 165 -21.35 17.57 -0.02
CA THR A 165 -21.36 18.99 0.38
C THR A 165 -20.71 19.22 1.73
N SER A 166 -20.35 18.16 2.45
CA SER A 166 -19.76 18.18 3.79
C SER A 166 -18.36 17.62 3.77
N PHE A 167 -17.37 18.50 3.60
CA PHE A 167 -15.95 18.16 3.50
C PHE A 167 -15.07 19.31 4.01
N PRO A 168 -13.82 19.10 4.37
CA PRO A 168 -12.93 20.14 4.88
C PRO A 168 -12.84 21.37 3.98
N GLY A 169 -13.37 22.49 4.46
CA GLY A 169 -13.36 23.76 3.73
C GLY A 169 -14.55 23.94 2.79
N ALA A 170 -15.58 23.10 2.87
CA ALA A 170 -16.86 23.35 2.22
C ALA A 170 -17.49 24.67 2.70
N THR A 171 -18.59 25.05 2.11
CA THR A 171 -19.31 26.25 2.57
C THR A 171 -20.40 25.82 3.53
N GLU A 172 -20.38 26.34 4.75
CA GLU A 172 -21.43 26.12 5.74
C GLU A 172 -22.81 26.47 5.20
N LEU A 173 -23.74 25.56 5.41
CA LEU A 173 -25.16 25.73 5.14
C LEU A 173 -25.91 25.77 6.46
N CYS A 174 -26.97 26.54 6.51
CA CYS A 174 -27.81 26.62 7.69
C CYS A 174 -28.71 25.38 7.83
N ASN A 175 -28.16 24.27 8.31
CA ASN A 175 -28.84 22.99 8.35
C ASN A 175 -28.65 22.20 9.68
N GLY A 176 -27.82 22.71 10.59
CA GLY A 176 -27.47 22.08 11.88
C GLY A 176 -26.43 20.97 11.75
N LEU A 177 -25.66 20.98 10.67
CA LEU A 177 -24.53 20.08 10.40
C LEU A 177 -23.26 20.89 10.26
N ASP A 178 -22.14 20.26 10.54
CA ASP A 178 -20.80 20.78 10.31
C ASP A 178 -20.40 20.43 8.85
N ASP A 179 -20.72 21.35 7.92
CA ASP A 179 -20.49 21.10 6.52
C ASP A 179 -19.00 21.29 6.11
N ASP A 180 -18.24 22.11 6.85
CA ASP A 180 -16.81 22.36 6.55
C ASP A 180 -15.83 21.53 7.39
N CYS A 181 -16.36 20.64 8.23
CA CYS A 181 -15.60 19.70 9.07
C CYS A 181 -14.61 20.38 10.03
N ASP A 182 -14.94 21.60 10.52
CA ASP A 182 -14.10 22.34 11.46
C ASP A 182 -14.44 22.04 12.94
N GLY A 183 -15.51 21.29 13.19
CA GLY A 183 -16.01 20.89 14.50
C GLY A 183 -17.06 21.82 15.07
N VAL A 184 -17.62 22.76 14.28
CA VAL A 184 -18.62 23.73 14.71
C VAL A 184 -19.75 23.83 13.69
N ASP A 185 -20.93 23.33 14.05
CA ASP A 185 -22.14 23.37 13.21
C ASP A 185 -22.49 24.82 12.84
N ASP A 186 -22.90 25.07 11.58
CA ASP A 186 -23.46 26.33 11.07
C ASP A 186 -22.61 27.60 11.36
N ASN A 187 -21.30 27.48 11.53
CA ASN A 187 -20.48 28.66 11.78
C ASN A 187 -20.45 29.58 10.52
N GLY A 188 -20.36 30.89 10.76
CA GLY A 188 -20.34 31.86 9.64
C GLY A 188 -21.67 32.07 8.91
N VAL A 189 -22.74 31.30 9.22
CA VAL A 189 -24.08 31.44 8.59
C VAL A 189 -25.19 31.85 9.57
N VAL A 190 -24.88 32.06 10.84
CA VAL A 190 -25.81 32.54 11.86
C VAL A 190 -26.48 33.86 11.40
N GLY A 191 -27.79 33.89 11.44
CA GLY A 191 -28.58 35.05 10.98
C GLY A 191 -28.95 35.01 9.49
N SER A 192 -28.55 33.97 8.73
CA SER A 192 -28.85 33.84 7.31
C SER A 192 -30.27 33.35 7.00
N GLY A 193 -31.03 32.91 8.03
CA GLY A 193 -32.40 32.43 7.87
C GLY A 193 -32.99 31.93 9.17
N ALA A 194 -34.23 31.43 9.11
CA ALA A 194 -34.97 31.01 10.31
C ALA A 194 -34.38 29.78 11.01
N ALA A 195 -33.62 28.94 10.29
CA ALA A 195 -32.95 27.76 10.87
C ALA A 195 -31.67 28.16 11.63
N CYS A 196 -30.96 29.19 11.18
CA CYS A 196 -29.77 29.75 11.82
C CYS A 196 -30.02 31.16 12.36
N ALA A 197 -31.19 31.42 12.92
CA ALA A 197 -31.49 32.72 13.51
C ALA A 197 -30.53 33.02 14.67
N GLY A 198 -29.83 34.16 14.60
CA GLY A 198 -29.07 34.65 15.75
C GLY A 198 -29.95 35.11 16.88
N LEU A 199 -29.46 35.19 18.10
CA LEU A 199 -30.20 35.76 19.23
C LEU A 199 -30.26 37.29 19.18
N SER A 200 -29.30 37.93 18.52
CA SER A 200 -29.19 39.36 18.31
C SER A 200 -28.20 39.70 17.20
N CYS A 201 -28.18 40.97 16.76
CA CYS A 201 -27.14 41.44 15.86
C CYS A 201 -25.72 41.31 16.46
N GLU A 202 -25.59 41.46 17.78
CA GLU A 202 -24.31 41.26 18.49
C GLU A 202 -23.86 39.79 18.42
N ASP A 203 -24.79 38.87 18.58
CA ASP A 203 -24.56 37.42 18.48
C ASP A 203 -24.09 37.02 17.06
N ILE A 204 -24.79 37.53 16.04
CA ILE A 204 -24.43 37.32 14.63
C ILE A 204 -23.02 37.89 14.32
N LEU A 205 -22.69 39.07 14.83
CA LEU A 205 -21.37 39.65 14.70
C LEU A 205 -20.29 38.83 15.38
N ALA A 206 -20.60 38.34 16.61
CA ALA A 206 -19.65 37.54 17.41
C ALA A 206 -19.40 36.15 16.81
N SER A 207 -20.38 35.56 16.11
CA SER A 207 -20.22 34.29 15.40
C SER A 207 -19.34 34.36 14.14
N GLY A 208 -19.00 35.56 13.68
CA GLY A 208 -18.27 35.77 12.43
C GLY A 208 -19.14 35.72 11.14
N ALA A 209 -20.43 35.46 11.29
CA ALA A 209 -21.37 35.35 10.16
C ALA A 209 -21.74 36.69 9.51
N SER A 210 -21.30 37.81 10.09
CA SER A 210 -21.61 39.13 9.56
C SER A 210 -20.93 39.42 8.24
N VAL A 211 -21.72 39.76 7.24
CA VAL A 211 -21.25 40.28 5.92
C VAL A 211 -21.31 41.81 5.85
N GLY A 212 -21.50 42.51 6.96
CA GLY A 212 -21.63 43.95 7.09
C GLY A 212 -23.05 44.37 7.44
N ASP A 213 -23.35 45.66 7.28
CA ASP A 213 -24.67 46.23 7.56
C ASP A 213 -25.75 45.61 6.68
N GLY A 214 -26.83 45.12 7.26
CA GLY A 214 -27.87 44.46 6.46
C GLY A 214 -29.02 43.87 7.27
N SER A 215 -29.90 43.17 6.55
CA SER A 215 -31.02 42.44 7.16
C SER A 215 -30.56 41.04 7.55
N TYR A 216 -30.76 40.67 8.82
CA TYR A 216 -30.47 39.39 9.37
C TYR A 216 -31.67 38.82 10.08
N THR A 217 -31.75 37.48 10.17
CA THR A 217 -32.83 36.83 10.91
C THR A 217 -32.40 36.59 12.36
N VAL A 218 -33.24 37.02 13.29
CA VAL A 218 -33.06 36.80 14.76
C VAL A 218 -34.23 36.05 15.36
N GLU A 219 -33.96 35.31 16.44
CA GLU A 219 -34.98 34.62 17.21
C GLU A 219 -35.39 35.47 18.41
N GLY A 220 -36.70 35.67 18.53
CA GLY A 220 -37.26 36.36 19.71
C GLY A 220 -37.50 35.44 20.90
N VAL A 221 -37.78 36.01 22.06
CA VAL A 221 -37.99 35.29 23.32
C VAL A 221 -39.10 34.24 23.30
N SER A 222 -39.92 34.22 22.27
CA SER A 222 -41.00 33.25 22.08
C SER A 222 -40.58 32.09 21.13
N GLY A 223 -39.37 32.05 20.64
CA GLY A 223 -38.92 31.13 19.61
C GLY A 223 -39.37 31.48 18.19
N ALA A 224 -40.01 32.65 18.00
CA ALA A 224 -40.39 33.13 16.68
C ALA A 224 -39.23 33.91 16.05
N THR A 225 -38.91 33.60 14.81
CA THR A 225 -37.87 34.28 14.04
C THR A 225 -38.46 35.47 13.25
N PHE A 226 -37.68 36.52 13.09
CA PHE A 226 -38.02 37.70 12.31
C PHE A 226 -36.76 38.42 11.80
N ASP A 227 -36.90 39.11 10.69
CA ASP A 227 -35.78 39.87 10.11
C ASP A 227 -35.65 41.22 10.81
N VAL A 228 -34.41 41.57 11.13
CA VAL A 228 -34.04 42.86 11.69
C VAL A 228 -32.92 43.47 10.83
N TRP A 229 -32.82 44.80 10.85
CA TRP A 229 -31.65 45.46 10.27
C TRP A 229 -30.56 45.55 11.34
N CYS A 230 -29.37 45.04 11.03
CA CYS A 230 -28.19 45.13 11.88
C CYS A 230 -27.19 46.15 11.27
N ASP A 231 -26.70 47.03 12.15
CA ASP A 231 -25.48 47.82 11.87
C ASP A 231 -24.29 47.06 12.46
N MET A 232 -23.46 46.54 11.59
CA MET A 232 -22.34 45.66 11.96
C MET A 232 -21.00 46.41 11.93
N THR A 233 -21.00 47.68 11.62
CA THR A 233 -19.78 48.46 11.38
C THR A 233 -19.59 49.64 12.30
N THR A 234 -20.66 50.31 12.75
CA THR A 234 -20.58 51.51 13.57
C THR A 234 -20.23 51.20 15.04
N ASP A 235 -19.23 51.84 15.61
CA ASP A 235 -18.81 51.75 17.00
C ASP A 235 -18.57 50.28 17.51
N GLY A 236 -18.05 49.42 16.64
CA GLY A 236 -17.79 48.01 16.91
C GLY A 236 -18.90 47.07 16.43
N GLY A 237 -20.02 47.58 15.95
CA GLY A 237 -21.08 46.81 15.32
C GLY A 237 -22.03 46.10 16.31
N GLY A 238 -22.87 45.22 15.73
CA GLY A 238 -23.81 44.39 16.53
C GLY A 238 -25.08 45.13 16.98
N TRP A 239 -25.32 46.33 16.44
CA TRP A 239 -26.50 47.11 16.78
C TRP A 239 -27.75 46.68 16.01
N THR A 240 -28.83 46.38 16.77
CA THR A 240 -30.13 46.08 16.15
C THR A 240 -30.94 47.37 15.96
N LEU A 241 -31.40 47.64 14.77
CA LEU A 241 -32.31 48.76 14.52
C LEU A 241 -33.69 48.43 15.13
N ALA A 242 -34.01 49.07 16.25
CA ALA A 242 -35.23 48.84 17.03
C ALA A 242 -36.42 49.63 16.42
N GLY A 243 -36.80 49.33 15.20
CA GLY A 243 -37.97 49.88 14.55
C GLY A 243 -37.71 50.58 13.26
N SER A 244 -38.07 49.98 12.17
CA SER A 244 -38.31 50.63 10.90
C SER A 244 -39.79 50.96 10.83
N VAL A 245 -40.15 52.24 11.07
CA VAL A 245 -41.52 52.68 10.82
C VAL A 245 -41.61 53.00 9.33
N VAL A 246 -42.09 52.05 8.56
CA VAL A 246 -42.58 52.35 7.21
C VAL A 246 -43.84 53.19 7.38
N ASN A 247 -43.71 54.47 7.21
CA ASN A 247 -44.88 55.39 7.28
C ASN A 247 -45.74 55.22 6.00
N GLU A 248 -46.64 54.29 6.05
CA GLU A 248 -47.84 54.39 5.23
C GLU A 248 -48.84 55.21 5.99
N SER A 249 -48.88 56.48 5.69
CA SER A 249 -49.79 57.48 6.19
C SER A 249 -49.67 57.85 7.68
N SER A 250 -48.92 58.90 7.96
CA SER A 250 -49.12 59.84 9.07
C SER A 250 -49.34 59.27 10.47
N ARG A 251 -48.31 58.57 11.05
CA ARG A 251 -48.23 58.44 12.52
C ARG A 251 -46.87 58.96 12.98
N HIS A 252 -46.94 60.14 13.63
CA HIS A 252 -45.78 60.70 14.30
C HIS A 252 -45.44 59.87 15.55
N TRP A 253 -44.16 59.47 15.69
CA TRP A 253 -43.64 59.03 16.97
C TRP A 253 -43.37 60.28 17.80
N ASN A 254 -44.01 60.38 18.93
CA ASN A 254 -43.61 61.30 19.97
C ASN A 254 -42.60 60.60 20.86
N SER A 255 -41.44 61.18 21.04
CA SER A 255 -40.38 60.86 21.98
C SER A 255 -40.86 60.89 23.41
#